data_12f110696a8230d604968d35dcbb6ba7
#
_entry.id   12f110696a8230d604968d35dcbb6ba7
#
_cell.length_a   1.000
_cell.length_b   1.000
_cell.length_c   1.000
_cell.angle_alpha   90.00
_cell.angle_beta   90.00
_cell.angle_gamma   90.00
#
_symmetry.space_group_name_H-M   'P 1'
#
loop_
_entity.id
_entity.type
_entity.pdbx_description
1 polymer ?
#
loop_
_entity_poly.entity_id
_entity_poly.type
_entity_poly.pdbx_seq_one_letter_code
_entity_poly.pdbx_strand_id
1 'polypeptide(L)'
;ADEIRDISVVRHADGEWTQPATIHNDGWEISGCPVNGPAVDTMDDKVSVIWFTAAENEPEVYIAFSDDGGAQFDEPLRIDLGTAAGRVDVLQMPDGSALALWIEYVGGGEAIVMCHISRSTGCAAPQALHINRGGGSIGFPRMARGDAGTFVAWTQPTGGGDGDTTIRMVEVAVTP
;
A
#
# COMPACT_ATOMS: atom_id res chain seq x y z
N ALA A 1 -27.44 3.65 1.90
CA ALA A 1 -26.06 3.46 1.39
C ALA A 1 -25.56 2.19 2.06
N ASP A 2 -25.07 1.26 1.31
CA ASP A 2 -24.86 -0.14 1.71
C ASP A 2 -23.53 -0.35 2.45
N GLU A 3 -22.95 0.71 3.04
CA GLU A 3 -21.68 0.69 3.82
C GLU A 3 -20.47 0.02 3.10
N ILE A 4 -20.55 -0.13 1.76
CA ILE A 4 -19.46 -0.63 0.92
C ILE A 4 -18.38 0.44 0.80
N ARG A 5 -17.11 0.03 0.91
CA ARG A 5 -15.91 0.89 0.92
C ARG A 5 -14.92 0.53 -0.19
N ASP A 6 -15.44 0.30 -1.39
CA ASP A 6 -14.62 0.09 -2.59
C ASP A 6 -13.83 1.34 -2.97
N ILE A 7 -12.62 1.14 -3.47
CA ILE A 7 -11.72 2.23 -3.82
C ILE A 7 -12.11 2.85 -5.16
N SER A 8 -12.27 4.17 -5.16
CA SER A 8 -12.60 4.94 -6.36
C SER A 8 -11.54 6.00 -6.64
N VAL A 9 -11.34 6.30 -7.90
CA VAL A 9 -10.45 7.34 -8.40
C VAL A 9 -11.23 8.51 -8.98
N VAL A 10 -10.72 9.72 -8.78
CA VAL A 10 -11.15 10.95 -9.43
C VAL A 10 -9.91 11.57 -10.05
N ARG A 11 -10.02 12.00 -11.31
CA ARG A 11 -8.91 12.62 -12.05
C ARG A 11 -9.25 14.09 -12.38
N HIS A 12 -8.23 14.92 -12.39
CA HIS A 12 -8.30 16.24 -12.99
C HIS A 12 -7.66 16.17 -14.37
N ALA A 13 -8.45 16.31 -15.43
CA ALA A 13 -8.01 16.27 -16.82
C ALA A 13 -8.71 17.36 -17.61
N ASP A 14 -8.00 17.99 -18.53
CA ASP A 14 -8.53 19.06 -19.41
C ASP A 14 -9.21 20.22 -18.67
N GLY A 15 -8.75 20.51 -17.44
CA GLY A 15 -9.28 21.58 -16.60
C GLY A 15 -10.51 21.20 -15.77
N GLU A 16 -10.97 19.95 -15.83
CA GLU A 16 -12.16 19.46 -15.12
C GLU A 16 -11.88 18.21 -14.30
N TRP A 17 -12.68 17.99 -13.24
CA TRP A 17 -12.69 16.75 -12.48
C TRP A 17 -13.61 15.72 -13.12
N THR A 18 -13.14 14.50 -13.27
CA THR A 18 -13.97 13.37 -13.72
C THR A 18 -14.99 12.97 -12.64
N GLN A 19 -16.00 12.23 -13.04
CA GLN A 19 -16.82 11.52 -12.05
C GLN A 19 -15.99 10.43 -11.38
N PRO A 20 -16.29 10.07 -10.11
CA PRO A 20 -15.64 8.94 -9.46
C PRO A 20 -15.83 7.65 -10.25
N ALA A 21 -14.76 6.92 -10.46
CA ALA A 21 -14.77 5.58 -11.05
C ALA A 21 -14.18 4.57 -10.08
N THR A 22 -14.92 3.51 -9.79
CA THR A 22 -14.42 2.43 -8.93
C THR A 22 -13.33 1.66 -9.67
N ILE A 23 -12.18 1.44 -9.02
CA ILE A 23 -11.06 0.69 -9.60
C ILE A 23 -11.40 -0.80 -9.63
N HIS A 24 -11.93 -1.31 -8.53
CA HIS A 24 -12.35 -2.71 -8.37
C HIS A 24 -13.50 -2.79 -7.37
N ASN A 25 -14.44 -3.69 -7.61
CA ASN A 25 -15.59 -3.92 -6.74
C ASN A 25 -15.25 -5.06 -5.76
N ASP A 26 -14.53 -4.75 -4.70
CA ASP A 26 -14.20 -5.71 -3.63
C ASP A 26 -15.47 -6.12 -2.87
N GLY A 27 -16.44 -5.22 -2.77
CA GLY A 27 -17.65 -5.42 -2.00
C GLY A 27 -17.40 -5.37 -0.49
N TRP A 28 -16.37 -4.68 -0.04
CA TRP A 28 -16.04 -4.60 1.38
C TRP A 28 -17.09 -3.81 2.16
N GLU A 29 -17.95 -4.52 2.83
CA GLU A 29 -18.98 -3.96 3.72
C GLU A 29 -18.42 -3.79 5.13
N ILE A 30 -18.37 -2.54 5.61
CA ILE A 30 -17.90 -2.22 6.95
C ILE A 30 -18.74 -1.08 7.58
N SER A 31 -19.34 -1.37 8.74
CA SER A 31 -20.06 -0.37 9.54
C SER A 31 -19.08 0.48 10.33
N GLY A 32 -18.54 1.51 9.71
CA GLY A 32 -17.58 2.43 10.35
C GLY A 32 -16.62 3.07 9.37
N CYS A 33 -15.61 3.76 9.92
CA CYS A 33 -14.53 4.34 9.13
C CYS A 33 -13.36 3.35 9.08
N PRO A 34 -13.02 2.80 7.89
CA PRO A 34 -11.80 2.02 7.75
C PRO A 34 -10.59 2.92 8.01
N VAL A 35 -9.68 2.45 8.85
CA VAL A 35 -8.41 3.15 9.11
C VAL A 35 -7.48 3.02 7.91
N ASN A 36 -7.58 1.90 7.19
CA ASN A 36 -6.79 1.61 6.00
C ASN A 36 -7.39 2.32 4.78
N GLY A 37 -6.66 3.30 4.27
CA GLY A 37 -6.95 3.95 2.99
C GLY A 37 -6.03 3.45 1.89
N PRO A 38 -6.31 3.79 0.61
CA PRO A 38 -5.42 3.51 -0.51
C PRO A 38 -4.18 4.42 -0.48
N ALA A 39 -3.16 4.01 -1.22
CA ALA A 39 -2.06 4.87 -1.63
C ALA A 39 -1.96 4.88 -3.15
N VAL A 40 -1.50 6.00 -3.71
CA VAL A 40 -1.32 6.21 -5.13
C VAL A 40 -0.01 6.93 -5.38
N ASP A 41 0.69 6.53 -6.43
CA ASP A 41 1.85 7.24 -6.93
C ASP A 41 1.87 7.22 -8.45
N THR A 42 2.52 8.22 -9.03
CA THR A 42 2.53 8.44 -10.47
C THR A 42 3.93 8.77 -10.98
N MET A 43 4.20 8.36 -12.22
CA MET A 43 5.39 8.77 -12.95
C MET A 43 5.03 8.87 -14.45
N ASP A 44 5.06 10.08 -14.99
CA ASP A 44 4.50 10.40 -16.30
C ASP A 44 3.03 9.95 -16.38
N ASP A 45 2.64 9.18 -17.40
CA ASP A 45 1.29 8.64 -17.56
C ASP A 45 1.05 7.32 -16.78
N LYS A 46 2.07 6.81 -16.11
CA LYS A 46 1.98 5.59 -15.32
C LYS A 46 1.47 5.88 -13.91
N VAL A 47 0.50 5.09 -13.47
CA VAL A 47 -0.11 5.21 -12.14
C VAL A 47 -0.16 3.83 -11.49
N SER A 48 0.22 3.77 -10.22
CA SER A 48 -0.04 2.61 -9.37
C SER A 48 -0.97 3.00 -8.23
N VAL A 49 -1.97 2.20 -7.97
CA VAL A 49 -2.84 2.32 -6.79
C VAL A 49 -2.79 1.02 -6.00
N ILE A 50 -2.54 1.12 -4.70
CA ILE A 50 -2.53 0.00 -3.77
C ILE A 50 -3.58 0.23 -2.70
N TRP A 51 -4.28 -0.83 -2.27
CA TRP A 51 -5.27 -0.74 -1.21
C TRP A 51 -5.37 -2.03 -0.40
N PHE A 52 -5.96 -1.88 0.75
CA PHE A 52 -6.37 -2.98 1.63
C PHE A 52 -7.87 -3.16 1.53
N THR A 53 -8.31 -4.40 1.52
CA THR A 53 -9.70 -4.80 1.68
C THR A 53 -9.81 -5.89 2.74
N ALA A 54 -10.99 -6.06 3.32
CA ALA A 54 -11.33 -7.21 4.16
C ALA A 54 -12.75 -7.68 3.83
N ALA A 55 -13.06 -7.72 2.53
CA ALA A 55 -14.30 -8.29 2.03
C ALA A 55 -14.43 -9.75 2.49
N GLU A 56 -15.65 -10.17 2.83
CA GLU A 56 -15.93 -11.53 3.33
C GLU A 56 -15.12 -11.93 4.59
N ASN A 57 -14.55 -10.95 5.32
CA ASN A 57 -13.61 -11.12 6.44
C ASN A 57 -12.25 -11.73 6.05
N GLU A 58 -11.87 -11.62 4.78
CA GLU A 58 -10.57 -12.04 4.27
C GLU A 58 -9.69 -10.78 4.04
N PRO A 59 -8.71 -10.52 4.94
CA PRO A 59 -7.80 -9.39 4.77
C PRO A 59 -6.84 -9.58 3.60
N GLU A 60 -6.86 -8.66 2.65
CA GLU A 60 -6.07 -8.73 1.41
C GLU A 60 -5.49 -7.37 1.05
N VAL A 61 -4.39 -7.38 0.31
CA VAL A 61 -3.79 -6.19 -0.31
C VAL A 61 -3.73 -6.37 -1.81
N TYR A 62 -4.29 -5.40 -2.53
CA TYR A 62 -4.29 -5.36 -3.99
C TYR A 62 -3.51 -4.17 -4.52
N ILE A 63 -2.96 -4.33 -5.71
CA ILE A 63 -2.38 -3.25 -6.51
C ILE A 63 -2.95 -3.28 -7.92
N ALA A 64 -3.23 -2.12 -8.49
CA ALA A 64 -3.62 -1.96 -9.88
C ALA A 64 -2.73 -0.92 -10.56
N PHE A 65 -2.53 -1.09 -11.87
CA PHE A 65 -1.69 -0.23 -12.70
C PHE A 65 -2.50 0.43 -13.81
N SER A 66 -2.06 1.60 -14.22
CA SER A 66 -2.57 2.33 -15.38
C SER A 66 -1.40 2.88 -16.19
N ASP A 67 -1.56 2.95 -17.51
CA ASP A 67 -0.61 3.57 -18.44
C ASP A 67 -1.19 4.84 -19.14
N ASP A 68 -2.36 5.29 -18.71
CA ASP A 68 -3.09 6.40 -19.33
C ASP A 68 -3.47 7.50 -18.31
N GLY A 69 -2.60 7.71 -17.32
CA GLY A 69 -2.79 8.69 -16.26
C GLY A 69 -3.97 8.36 -15.34
N GLY A 70 -4.28 7.09 -15.13
CA GLY A 70 -5.37 6.63 -14.27
C GLY A 70 -6.76 6.73 -14.91
N ALA A 71 -6.87 6.77 -16.24
CA ALA A 71 -8.17 6.74 -16.91
C ALA A 71 -8.77 5.33 -16.89
N GLN A 72 -7.93 4.32 -17.05
CA GLN A 72 -8.28 2.91 -16.92
C GLN A 72 -7.20 2.19 -16.12
N PHE A 73 -7.59 1.18 -15.36
CA PHE A 73 -6.69 0.33 -14.60
C PHE A 73 -6.79 -1.11 -15.09
N ASP A 74 -5.65 -1.80 -15.03
CA ASP A 74 -5.60 -3.25 -15.26
C ASP A 74 -6.36 -3.99 -14.14
N GLU A 75 -6.62 -5.29 -14.37
CA GLU A 75 -7.13 -6.17 -13.30
C GLU A 75 -6.16 -6.16 -12.11
N PRO A 76 -6.66 -6.00 -10.88
CA PRO A 76 -5.83 -5.96 -9.70
C PRO A 76 -5.04 -7.24 -9.47
N LEU A 77 -3.83 -7.08 -8.95
CA LEU A 77 -3.00 -8.19 -8.48
C LEU A 77 -3.05 -8.24 -6.95
N ARG A 78 -3.40 -9.38 -6.39
CA ARG A 78 -3.23 -9.64 -4.96
C ARG A 78 -1.74 -9.82 -4.64
N ILE A 79 -1.25 -9.14 -3.60
CA ILE A 79 0.19 -9.11 -3.28
C ILE A 79 0.53 -9.48 -1.83
N ASP A 80 -0.46 -9.58 -0.94
CA ASP A 80 -0.24 -9.94 0.47
C ASP A 80 0.24 -11.39 0.65
N LEU A 81 0.69 -11.70 1.87
CA LEU A 81 1.18 -13.03 2.24
C LEU A 81 0.15 -13.86 3.00
N GLY A 82 -1.10 -13.40 3.07
CA GLY A 82 -2.23 -14.09 3.70
C GLY A 82 -2.54 -13.65 5.13
N THR A 83 -1.83 -12.65 5.66
CA THR A 83 -2.07 -12.11 7.02
C THR A 83 -2.02 -10.58 7.02
N ALA A 84 -2.56 -9.96 5.97
CA ALA A 84 -2.50 -8.51 5.77
C ALA A 84 -3.13 -7.72 6.93
N ALA A 85 -2.43 -6.67 7.37
CA ALA A 85 -2.95 -5.65 8.28
C ALA A 85 -3.19 -4.31 7.57
N GLY A 86 -2.85 -4.23 6.29
CA GLY A 86 -3.00 -3.03 5.46
C GLY A 86 -1.88 -2.02 5.66
N ARG A 87 -2.24 -0.74 5.88
CA ARG A 87 -1.30 0.39 6.03
C ARG A 87 -0.32 0.48 4.87
N VAL A 88 -0.88 0.45 3.69
CA VAL A 88 -0.17 0.35 2.42
C VAL A 88 0.52 1.65 2.00
N ASP A 89 1.58 1.51 1.22
CA ASP A 89 2.19 2.61 0.46
C ASP A 89 2.80 2.10 -0.85
N VAL A 90 2.97 2.98 -1.85
CA VAL A 90 3.44 2.61 -3.18
C VAL A 90 4.31 3.69 -3.80
N LEU A 91 5.31 3.27 -4.56
CA LEU A 91 6.07 4.13 -5.47
C LEU A 91 6.04 3.56 -6.89
N GLN A 92 5.57 4.35 -7.86
CA GLN A 92 5.59 4.01 -9.26
C GLN A 92 7.02 4.04 -9.80
N MET A 93 7.45 3.01 -10.53
CA MET A 93 8.79 2.95 -11.11
C MET A 93 8.79 3.33 -12.59
N PRO A 94 9.92 3.85 -13.14
CA PRO A 94 10.00 4.31 -14.53
C PRO A 94 9.70 3.21 -15.56
N ASP A 95 10.02 1.96 -15.25
CA ASP A 95 9.79 0.81 -16.12
C ASP A 95 8.33 0.31 -16.13
N GLY A 96 7.45 0.94 -15.33
CA GLY A 96 6.05 0.55 -15.20
C GLY A 96 5.77 -0.46 -14.10
N SER A 97 6.79 -0.91 -13.38
CA SER A 97 6.65 -1.66 -12.14
C SER A 97 6.35 -0.73 -10.97
N ALA A 98 6.15 -1.27 -9.77
CA ALA A 98 5.98 -0.50 -8.55
C ALA A 98 6.77 -1.11 -7.40
N LEU A 99 7.20 -0.26 -6.48
CA LEU A 99 7.64 -0.69 -5.16
C LEU A 99 6.45 -0.56 -4.21
N ALA A 100 5.99 -1.68 -3.66
CA ALA A 100 4.86 -1.73 -2.74
C ALA A 100 5.33 -2.01 -1.32
N LEU A 101 4.61 -1.44 -0.35
CA LEU A 101 4.87 -1.62 1.07
C LEU A 101 3.53 -1.81 1.80
N TRP A 102 3.48 -2.76 2.74
CA TRP A 102 2.31 -3.02 3.58
C TRP A 102 2.71 -3.67 4.92
N ILE A 103 1.75 -3.83 5.81
CA ILE A 103 1.95 -4.52 7.09
C ILE A 103 1.31 -5.90 7.02
N GLU A 104 2.05 -6.91 7.50
CA GLU A 104 1.58 -8.28 7.76
C GLU A 104 1.61 -8.60 9.25
N TYR A 105 0.69 -9.42 9.72
CA TYR A 105 0.77 -10.02 11.04
C TYR A 105 1.70 -11.24 11.00
N VAL A 106 2.69 -11.29 11.90
CA VAL A 106 3.69 -12.36 11.92
C VAL A 106 4.00 -12.78 13.36
N GLY A 107 3.77 -14.05 13.69
CA GLY A 107 4.27 -14.63 14.94
C GLY A 107 4.03 -13.81 16.22
N GLY A 108 2.83 -13.23 16.37
CA GLY A 108 2.46 -12.39 17.52
C GLY A 108 2.94 -10.93 17.45
N GLY A 109 3.32 -10.45 16.27
CA GLY A 109 3.73 -9.07 16.01
C GLY A 109 3.30 -8.59 14.62
N GLU A 110 3.91 -7.50 14.17
CA GLU A 110 3.70 -6.90 12.86
C GLU A 110 5.02 -6.85 12.08
N ALA A 111 4.98 -7.08 10.78
CA ALA A 111 6.11 -6.90 9.88
C ALA A 111 5.81 -5.84 8.83
N ILE A 112 6.74 -4.94 8.58
CA ILE A 112 6.75 -4.11 7.38
C ILE A 112 7.29 -4.97 6.25
N VAL A 113 6.44 -5.28 5.28
CA VAL A 113 6.81 -6.03 4.07
C VAL A 113 6.93 -5.08 2.91
N MET A 114 7.96 -5.26 2.11
CA MET A 114 8.18 -4.52 0.86
C MET A 114 8.41 -5.50 -0.27
N CYS A 115 7.92 -5.16 -1.46
CA CYS A 115 8.12 -5.97 -2.65
C CYS A 115 8.17 -5.10 -3.90
N HIS A 116 9.05 -5.48 -4.83
CA HIS A 116 9.01 -4.96 -6.19
C HIS A 116 7.97 -5.76 -6.98
N ILE A 117 6.98 -5.06 -7.50
CA ILE A 117 5.82 -5.64 -8.18
C ILE A 117 5.92 -5.37 -9.67
N SER A 118 5.91 -6.39 -10.50
CA SER A 118 5.68 -6.25 -11.92
C SER A 118 4.30 -6.79 -12.33
N ARG A 119 3.74 -6.27 -13.39
CA ARG A 119 2.44 -6.73 -13.92
C ARG A 119 2.44 -8.21 -14.31
N SER A 120 3.60 -8.72 -14.73
CA SER A 120 3.72 -10.09 -15.23
C SER A 120 4.01 -11.13 -14.17
N THR A 121 4.70 -10.76 -13.09
CA THR A 121 5.14 -11.69 -12.04
C THR A 121 4.55 -11.43 -10.67
N GLY A 122 3.81 -10.30 -10.52
CA GLY A 122 3.34 -9.87 -9.21
C GLY A 122 4.52 -9.60 -8.26
N CYS A 123 4.36 -9.96 -6.99
CA CYS A 123 5.41 -9.94 -5.98
C CYS A 123 6.21 -11.24 -6.01
N ALA A 124 7.38 -11.25 -6.64
CA ALA A 124 8.21 -12.46 -6.73
C ALA A 124 9.10 -12.70 -5.50
N ALA A 125 9.49 -11.64 -4.78
CA ALA A 125 10.44 -11.73 -3.67
C ALA A 125 10.10 -10.73 -2.56
N PRO A 126 9.06 -11.00 -1.74
CA PRO A 126 8.70 -10.13 -0.62
C PRO A 126 9.83 -10.13 0.44
N GLN A 127 10.12 -8.97 0.99
CA GLN A 127 11.15 -8.78 2.00
C GLN A 127 10.54 -8.10 3.24
N ALA A 128 10.81 -8.66 4.42
CA ALA A 128 10.49 -7.99 5.68
C ALA A 128 11.60 -6.99 6.01
N LEU A 129 11.28 -5.70 5.95
CA LEU A 129 12.21 -4.63 6.33
C LEU A 129 12.37 -4.52 7.84
N HIS A 130 11.30 -4.76 8.57
CA HIS A 130 11.26 -4.67 10.02
C HIS A 130 10.19 -5.61 10.59
N ILE A 131 10.49 -6.22 11.75
CA ILE A 131 9.54 -7.04 12.50
C ILE A 131 9.44 -6.50 13.92
N ASN A 132 8.26 -6.05 14.30
CA ASN A 132 7.96 -5.62 15.66
C ASN A 132 7.26 -6.74 16.44
N ARG A 133 7.92 -7.28 17.46
CA ARG A 133 7.39 -8.28 18.42
C ARG A 133 7.25 -7.74 19.83
N GLY A 134 7.59 -6.47 20.05
CA GLY A 134 7.66 -5.84 21.38
C GLY A 134 6.34 -5.28 21.92
N GLY A 135 5.22 -5.63 21.29
CA GLY A 135 3.91 -5.01 21.62
C GLY A 135 3.76 -3.60 21.01
N GLY A 136 2.55 -3.09 21.01
CA GLY A 136 2.20 -1.87 20.28
C GLY A 136 2.17 -2.10 18.77
N SER A 137 1.58 -1.16 18.05
CA SER A 137 1.44 -1.23 16.60
C SER A 137 2.48 -0.35 15.90
N ILE A 138 3.08 -0.86 14.85
CA ILE A 138 3.78 -0.05 13.86
C ILE A 138 2.76 0.93 13.28
N GLY A 139 3.10 2.22 13.17
CA GLY A 139 2.21 3.22 12.57
C GLY A 139 1.98 2.99 11.08
N PHE A 140 1.80 4.06 10.34
CA PHE A 140 1.69 4.02 8.88
C PHE A 140 3.07 4.23 8.27
N PRO A 141 3.78 3.17 7.84
CA PRO A 141 5.05 3.34 7.17
C PRO A 141 4.85 4.05 5.83
N ARG A 142 5.83 4.87 5.46
CA ARG A 142 5.80 5.67 4.24
C ARG A 142 7.10 5.56 3.48
N MET A 143 6.98 5.57 2.16
CA MET A 143 8.12 5.60 1.24
C MET A 143 8.26 6.97 0.59
N ALA A 144 9.48 7.32 0.26
CA ALA A 144 9.77 8.51 -0.53
C ALA A 144 10.99 8.28 -1.42
N ARG A 145 10.95 8.82 -2.64
CA ARG A 145 12.15 8.93 -3.49
C ARG A 145 12.96 10.14 -3.04
N GLY A 146 14.27 9.97 -2.99
CA GLY A 146 15.23 11.04 -2.84
C GLY A 146 16.32 10.92 -3.90
N ASP A 147 17.18 11.93 -4.01
CA ASP A 147 18.31 11.94 -4.97
C ASP A 147 19.28 10.79 -4.72
N ALA A 148 19.42 10.35 -3.47
CA ALA A 148 20.32 9.29 -3.06
C ALA A 148 19.72 7.87 -3.13
N GLY A 149 18.39 7.74 -3.20
CA GLY A 149 17.71 6.44 -3.20
C GLY A 149 16.28 6.50 -2.69
N THR A 150 15.73 5.35 -2.36
CA THR A 150 14.40 5.23 -1.76
C THR A 150 14.51 5.09 -0.25
N PHE A 151 13.69 5.84 0.47
CA PHE A 151 13.64 5.83 1.92
C PHE A 151 12.31 5.29 2.41
N VAL A 152 12.34 4.53 3.52
CA VAL A 152 11.15 4.07 4.24
C VAL A 152 11.23 4.61 5.67
N ALA A 153 10.16 5.25 6.12
CA ALA A 153 10.05 5.76 7.49
C ALA A 153 8.80 5.20 8.18
N TRP A 154 8.92 4.91 9.47
CA TRP A 154 7.79 4.41 10.28
C TRP A 154 7.88 4.83 11.75
N THR A 155 6.77 4.73 12.45
CA THR A 155 6.72 4.89 13.90
C THR A 155 6.99 3.55 14.58
N GLN A 156 8.00 3.51 15.42
CA GLN A 156 8.42 2.32 16.16
C GLN A 156 8.03 2.45 17.62
N PRO A 157 7.22 1.53 18.20
CA PRO A 157 7.01 1.46 19.64
C PRO A 157 8.31 1.17 20.37
N THR A 158 8.57 1.85 21.49
CA THR A 158 9.81 1.71 22.27
C THR A 158 9.74 0.67 23.39
N GLY A 159 8.57 0.02 23.58
CA GLY A 159 8.36 -1.02 24.59
C GLY A 159 8.19 -0.49 26.02
N GLY A 160 8.20 0.81 26.24
CA GLY A 160 7.80 1.45 27.50
C GLY A 160 6.28 1.44 27.66
N GLY A 161 5.78 1.22 28.86
CA GLY A 161 4.33 1.06 29.13
C GLY A 161 3.44 2.27 28.85
N ASP A 162 3.99 3.39 28.43
CA ASP A 162 3.28 4.67 28.26
C ASP A 162 2.97 5.02 26.78
N GLY A 163 3.13 4.07 25.86
CA GLY A 163 2.87 4.30 24.44
C GLY A 163 3.95 5.15 23.73
N ASP A 164 5.13 5.24 24.30
CA ASP A 164 6.26 5.95 23.72
C ASP A 164 6.66 5.36 22.40
N THR A 165 6.91 6.22 21.42
CA THR A 165 7.31 5.86 20.08
C THR A 165 8.54 6.65 19.63
N THR A 166 9.24 6.12 18.64
CA THR A 166 10.32 6.82 17.93
C THR A 166 10.11 6.69 16.43
N ILE A 167 10.64 7.61 15.66
CA ILE A 167 10.68 7.48 14.19
C ILE A 167 11.92 6.70 13.80
N ARG A 168 11.73 5.71 12.94
CA ARG A 168 12.79 4.97 12.27
C ARG A 168 12.75 5.28 10.79
N MET A 169 13.93 5.30 10.19
CA MET A 169 14.08 5.46 8.75
C MET A 169 15.22 4.56 8.25
N VAL A 170 15.04 3.99 7.08
CA VAL A 170 16.07 3.23 6.36
C VAL A 170 16.10 3.68 4.91
N GLU A 171 17.28 3.65 4.32
CA GLU A 171 17.45 3.70 2.87
C GLU A 171 17.38 2.28 2.33
N VAL A 172 16.63 2.07 1.27
CA VAL A 172 16.49 0.78 0.61
C VAL A 172 17.07 0.85 -0.80
N ALA A 173 17.94 -0.10 -1.12
CA ALA A 173 18.44 -0.27 -2.46
C ALA A 173 17.36 -0.99 -3.28
N VAL A 174 16.80 -0.32 -4.27
CA VAL A 174 15.92 -0.93 -5.25
C VAL A 174 16.79 -1.42 -6.40
N THR A 175 16.99 -2.73 -6.47
CA THR A 175 17.67 -3.32 -7.63
C THR A 175 16.66 -3.44 -8.77
N PRO A 176 16.96 -2.90 -9.95
CA PRO A 176 16.07 -2.95 -11.11
C PRO A 176 15.83 -4.39 -11.58
#